data_717d335904d9965d97aadef92cfb23be
#
_entry.id   717d335904d9965d97aadef92cfb23be
#
_cell.length_a   1.000
_cell.length_b   1.000
_cell.length_c   1.000
_cell.angle_alpha   90.00
_cell.angle_beta   90.00
_cell.angle_gamma   90.00
#
_symmetry.space_group_name_H-M   'P 1'
#
loop_
_entity.id
_entity.type
_entity.pdbx_description
1 polymer ?
#
loop_
_entity_poly.entity_id
_entity_poly.type
_entity_poly.pdbx_seq_one_letter_code
_entity_poly.pdbx_strand_id
1 'polypeptide(L)'
;MLHEGLHTEEDFQRIRDKKAAGEEPWISAYQLLVESQFSQKTADTYPTEWIKRGVSGDENYMNAARGATIVYQQALRWKIEQDDEYAAKAVENLNKWVQTCVGVTGNTNLSLAAGLYGYEFAIAGELLRDYGGWDRADFAAFQNWLLKVFYPANDDFLKRHHDTNALHYWANWCLCNIAAKMAIGIVTDRRDIYNEGIAHLQTGDTNGRLRLSLIHI
;
A
#
# COMPACT_ATOMS: atom_id res chain seq x y z
N MET A 1 -4.63 2.58 -19.62
CA MET A 1 -4.70 2.57 -18.14
C MET A 1 -4.29 1.20 -17.66
N LEU A 2 -3.48 1.11 -16.61
CA LEU A 2 -3.26 -0.11 -15.87
C LEU A 2 -4.42 -0.19 -14.86
N HIS A 3 -5.55 -0.79 -15.25
CA HIS A 3 -6.63 -1.08 -14.33
C HIS A 3 -6.40 -2.48 -13.76
N GLU A 4 -6.78 -2.66 -12.50
CA GLU A 4 -6.67 -3.87 -11.70
C GLU A 4 -5.30 -4.04 -11.05
N GLY A 5 -5.23 -3.59 -9.80
CA GLY A 5 -4.10 -3.82 -8.92
C GLY A 5 -4.14 -5.21 -8.27
N LEU A 6 -4.07 -5.26 -6.95
CA LEU A 6 -4.12 -6.52 -6.19
C LEU A 6 -5.50 -7.19 -6.23
N HIS A 7 -6.57 -6.41 -6.37
CA HIS A 7 -7.96 -6.87 -6.33
C HIS A 7 -8.70 -6.46 -7.59
N THR A 8 -9.46 -7.37 -8.15
CA THR A 8 -10.35 -7.13 -9.28
C THR A 8 -11.80 -6.99 -8.81
N GLU A 9 -12.67 -6.41 -9.63
CA GLU A 9 -14.10 -6.38 -9.32
C GLU A 9 -14.72 -7.80 -9.27
N GLU A 10 -14.18 -8.73 -10.06
CA GLU A 10 -14.58 -10.14 -10.02
C GLU A 10 -14.26 -10.78 -8.66
N ASP A 11 -13.12 -10.42 -8.04
CA ASP A 11 -12.78 -10.87 -6.70
C ASP A 11 -13.81 -10.39 -5.67
N PHE A 12 -14.20 -9.10 -5.75
CA PHE A 12 -15.21 -8.56 -4.85
C PHE A 12 -16.58 -9.16 -5.08
N GLN A 13 -16.98 -9.38 -6.33
CA GLN A 13 -18.23 -10.08 -6.63
C GLN A 13 -18.22 -11.48 -6.03
N ARG A 14 -17.15 -12.23 -6.22
CA ARG A 14 -16.98 -13.56 -5.60
C ARG A 14 -17.08 -13.52 -4.08
N ILE A 15 -16.49 -12.52 -3.42
CA ILE A 15 -16.58 -12.34 -1.96
C ILE A 15 -18.06 -12.10 -1.56
N ARG A 16 -18.78 -11.23 -2.26
CA ARG A 16 -20.19 -10.94 -2.00
C ARG A 16 -21.06 -12.20 -2.15
N ASP A 17 -20.86 -12.95 -3.23
CA ASP A 17 -21.63 -14.17 -3.51
C ASP A 17 -21.38 -15.25 -2.46
N LYS A 18 -20.11 -15.51 -2.10
CA LYS A 18 -19.73 -16.48 -1.09
C LYS A 18 -20.26 -16.11 0.30
N LYS A 19 -20.16 -14.80 0.66
CA LYS A 19 -20.75 -14.28 1.89
C LYS A 19 -22.28 -14.48 1.93
N ALA A 20 -22.99 -14.18 0.85
CA ALA A 20 -24.43 -14.36 0.75
C ALA A 20 -24.86 -15.84 0.83
N ALA A 21 -24.04 -16.74 0.31
CA ALA A 21 -24.27 -18.18 0.36
C ALA A 21 -23.91 -18.82 1.73
N GLY A 22 -23.35 -18.08 2.64
CA GLY A 22 -22.94 -18.62 3.95
C GLY A 22 -21.72 -19.55 3.90
N GLU A 23 -20.85 -19.40 2.88
CA GLU A 23 -19.72 -20.31 2.69
C GLU A 23 -18.49 -19.97 3.53
N GLU A 24 -17.89 -21.00 4.13
CA GLU A 24 -16.59 -20.89 4.77
C GLU A 24 -15.45 -21.09 3.75
N PRO A 25 -14.27 -20.46 3.95
CA PRO A 25 -13.88 -19.58 5.06
C PRO A 25 -14.27 -18.09 4.87
N TRP A 26 -15.09 -17.77 3.89
CA TRP A 26 -15.43 -16.40 3.49
C TRP A 26 -16.15 -15.63 4.60
N ILE A 27 -17.10 -16.29 5.29
CA ILE A 27 -17.84 -15.66 6.38
C ILE A 27 -16.93 -15.37 7.57
N SER A 28 -16.16 -16.35 8.00
CA SER A 28 -15.22 -16.15 9.12
C SER A 28 -14.19 -15.08 8.82
N ALA A 29 -13.64 -15.05 7.60
CA ALA A 29 -12.68 -14.02 7.19
C ALA A 29 -13.32 -12.62 7.13
N TYR A 30 -14.55 -12.53 6.61
CA TYR A 30 -15.29 -11.27 6.59
C TYR A 30 -15.62 -10.79 8.01
N GLN A 31 -16.00 -11.69 8.93
CA GLN A 31 -16.27 -11.35 10.32
C GLN A 31 -15.04 -10.73 11.00
N LEU A 32 -13.83 -11.27 10.77
CA LEU A 32 -12.59 -10.69 11.26
C LEU A 32 -12.38 -9.25 10.74
N LEU A 33 -12.72 -8.98 9.49
CA LEU A 33 -12.67 -7.61 8.95
C LEU A 33 -13.68 -6.70 9.64
N VAL A 34 -14.92 -7.17 9.84
CA VAL A 34 -15.99 -6.41 10.52
C VAL A 34 -15.61 -6.06 11.95
N GLU A 35 -15.00 -7.00 12.68
CA GLU A 35 -14.59 -6.83 14.08
C GLU A 35 -13.31 -6.00 14.25
N SER A 36 -12.54 -5.81 13.16
CA SER A 36 -11.33 -5.01 13.22
C SER A 36 -11.63 -3.56 13.62
N GLN A 37 -10.94 -3.06 14.61
CA GLN A 37 -11.02 -1.64 15.00
C GLN A 37 -10.61 -0.68 13.88
N PHE A 38 -9.78 -1.15 12.92
CA PHE A 38 -9.29 -0.35 11.81
C PHE A 38 -10.28 -0.25 10.65
N SER A 39 -11.26 -1.14 10.57
CA SER A 39 -12.27 -1.16 9.50
C SER A 39 -13.49 -0.28 9.80
N GLN A 40 -13.58 0.31 10.99
CA GLN A 40 -14.77 1.05 11.42
C GLN A 40 -14.89 2.42 10.73
N LYS A 41 -16.12 2.88 10.50
CA LYS A 41 -16.40 4.22 9.97
C LYS A 41 -15.91 5.35 10.90
N THR A 42 -15.69 5.04 12.18
CA THR A 42 -15.17 5.94 13.19
C THR A 42 -13.65 5.88 13.35
N ALA A 43 -12.97 4.96 12.63
CA ALA A 43 -11.53 4.83 12.73
C ALA A 43 -10.84 6.01 12.05
N ASP A 44 -10.03 6.73 12.80
CA ASP A 44 -9.25 7.89 12.35
C ASP A 44 -7.76 7.56 12.24
N THR A 45 -7.09 8.25 11.32
CA THR A 45 -5.65 8.21 11.14
C THR A 45 -4.96 9.38 11.84
N TYR A 46 -3.69 9.20 12.16
CA TYR A 46 -2.85 10.20 12.85
C TYR A 46 -1.60 10.45 12.01
N PRO A 47 -1.69 11.22 10.92
CA PRO A 47 -0.57 11.47 10.03
C PRO A 47 0.53 12.27 10.74
N THR A 48 1.77 12.03 10.29
CA THR A 48 2.94 12.73 10.76
C THR A 48 3.65 13.40 9.58
N GLU A 49 4.29 14.53 9.80
CA GLU A 49 5.02 15.25 8.76
C GLU A 49 6.13 14.37 8.16
N TRP A 50 6.85 13.67 9.00
CA TRP A 50 7.86 12.68 8.60
C TRP A 50 7.54 11.31 9.18
N ILE A 51 7.54 10.29 8.34
CA ILE A 51 7.51 8.89 8.79
C ILE A 51 8.92 8.52 9.20
N LYS A 52 9.15 8.32 10.50
CA LYS A 52 10.47 8.05 11.09
C LYS A 52 10.60 6.58 11.47
N ARG A 53 11.57 5.86 10.86
CA ARG A 53 11.87 4.47 11.20
C ARG A 53 13.39 4.24 11.30
N GLY A 54 13.81 3.64 12.42
CA GLY A 54 15.23 3.47 12.75
C GLY A 54 15.87 4.74 13.32
N VAL A 55 15.08 5.60 13.96
CA VAL A 55 15.54 6.81 14.70
C VAL A 55 15.35 6.53 16.18
N SER A 56 16.45 6.20 16.88
CA SER A 56 16.39 5.87 18.31
C SER A 56 15.69 6.95 19.13
N GLY A 57 14.64 6.55 19.87
CA GLY A 57 13.88 7.44 20.75
C GLY A 57 12.88 8.38 20.06
N ASP A 58 12.82 8.39 18.71
CA ASP A 58 11.91 9.30 17.96
C ASP A 58 11.21 8.57 16.80
N GLU A 59 10.89 7.30 16.97
CA GLU A 59 10.17 6.52 15.97
C GLU A 59 8.67 6.77 16.00
N ASN A 60 8.06 6.94 14.81
CA ASN A 60 6.61 7.12 14.67
C ASN A 60 6.00 6.32 13.52
N TYR A 61 6.78 5.45 12.88
CA TYR A 61 6.34 4.68 11.70
C TYR A 61 5.06 3.87 11.92
N MET A 62 4.74 3.52 13.17
CA MET A 62 3.50 2.82 13.49
C MET A 62 2.24 3.66 13.20
N ASN A 63 2.36 5.00 13.14
CA ASN A 63 1.25 5.84 12.71
C ASN A 63 0.95 5.61 11.22
N ALA A 64 2.00 5.49 10.38
CA ALA A 64 1.84 5.16 8.96
C ALA A 64 1.31 3.74 8.76
N ALA A 65 1.83 2.75 9.52
CA ALA A 65 1.32 1.39 9.48
C ALA A 65 -0.19 1.34 9.79
N ARG A 66 -0.60 1.93 10.90
CA ARG A 66 -2.02 1.99 11.28
C ARG A 66 -2.86 2.79 10.29
N GLY A 67 -2.34 3.93 9.82
CA GLY A 67 -3.04 4.78 8.85
C GLY A 67 -3.30 4.07 7.53
N ALA A 68 -2.31 3.38 6.98
CA ALA A 68 -2.45 2.58 5.78
C ALA A 68 -3.45 1.43 5.97
N THR A 69 -3.34 0.70 7.09
CA THR A 69 -4.27 -0.40 7.43
C THR A 69 -5.71 0.10 7.60
N ILE A 70 -5.93 1.25 8.25
CA ILE A 70 -7.27 1.86 8.39
C ILE A 70 -7.88 2.13 7.01
N VAL A 71 -7.16 2.86 6.17
CA VAL A 71 -7.66 3.23 4.84
C VAL A 71 -7.93 2.00 3.98
N TYR A 72 -7.01 1.04 3.99
CA TYR A 72 -7.17 -0.19 3.22
C TYR A 72 -8.37 -1.01 3.68
N GLN A 73 -8.56 -1.20 4.99
CA GLN A 73 -9.69 -1.95 5.51
C GLN A 73 -11.03 -1.23 5.29
N GLN A 74 -11.08 0.10 5.40
CA GLN A 74 -12.27 0.88 5.05
C GLN A 74 -12.59 0.76 3.55
N ALA A 75 -11.58 0.82 2.67
CA ALA A 75 -11.77 0.59 1.24
C ALA A 75 -12.29 -0.82 0.93
N LEU A 76 -11.78 -1.86 1.62
CA LEU A 76 -12.31 -3.23 1.51
C LEU A 76 -13.78 -3.30 1.95
N ARG A 77 -14.13 -2.67 3.09
CA ARG A 77 -15.52 -2.63 3.58
C ARG A 77 -16.44 -1.99 2.53
N TRP A 78 -16.04 -0.86 1.95
CA TRP A 78 -16.78 -0.23 0.87
C TRP A 78 -17.02 -1.18 -0.31
N LYS A 79 -15.97 -1.81 -0.82
CA LYS A 79 -16.06 -2.73 -1.97
C LYS A 79 -16.94 -3.95 -1.68
N ILE A 80 -16.91 -4.47 -0.46
CA ILE A 80 -17.69 -5.66 -0.07
C ILE A 80 -19.12 -5.31 0.29
N GLU A 81 -19.37 -4.21 0.99
CA GLU A 81 -20.67 -3.83 1.51
C GLU A 81 -21.42 -2.85 0.60
N GLN A 82 -20.71 -2.20 -0.32
CA GLN A 82 -21.27 -1.16 -1.20
C GLN A 82 -21.87 0.01 -0.41
N ASP A 83 -21.27 0.34 0.74
CA ASP A 83 -21.67 1.42 1.63
C ASP A 83 -20.67 2.57 1.49
N ASP A 84 -21.10 3.65 0.84
CA ASP A 84 -20.26 4.81 0.51
C ASP A 84 -19.72 5.57 1.72
N GLU A 85 -20.29 5.38 2.91
CA GLU A 85 -19.75 5.99 4.13
C GLU A 85 -18.33 5.46 4.47
N TYR A 86 -18.04 4.19 4.12
CA TYR A 86 -16.69 3.65 4.26
C TYR A 86 -15.70 4.29 3.27
N ALA A 87 -16.11 4.48 2.02
CA ALA A 87 -15.27 5.14 1.03
C ALA A 87 -15.02 6.60 1.39
N ALA A 88 -16.06 7.32 1.81
CA ALA A 88 -15.95 8.72 2.24
C ALA A 88 -14.94 8.85 3.40
N LYS A 89 -15.01 7.96 4.39
CA LYS A 89 -14.10 7.98 5.53
C LYS A 89 -12.67 7.59 5.15
N ALA A 90 -12.50 6.62 4.25
CA ALA A 90 -11.20 6.24 3.73
C ALA A 90 -10.52 7.40 2.98
N VAL A 91 -11.28 8.10 2.13
CA VAL A 91 -10.79 9.29 1.39
C VAL A 91 -10.44 10.43 2.36
N GLU A 92 -11.27 10.71 3.37
CA GLU A 92 -10.95 11.68 4.41
C GLU A 92 -9.61 11.38 5.07
N ASN A 93 -9.40 10.11 5.45
CA ASN A 93 -8.16 9.66 6.10
C ASN A 93 -6.96 9.74 5.15
N LEU A 94 -7.10 9.40 3.86
CA LEU A 94 -6.04 9.56 2.86
C LEU A 94 -5.66 11.03 2.67
N ASN A 95 -6.65 11.91 2.52
CA ASN A 95 -6.42 13.33 2.32
C ASN A 95 -5.67 13.96 3.52
N LYS A 96 -5.93 13.50 4.76
CA LYS A 96 -5.14 13.91 5.95
C LYS A 96 -3.65 13.55 5.79
N TRP A 97 -3.34 12.34 5.29
CA TRP A 97 -1.95 11.94 5.02
C TRP A 97 -1.31 12.78 3.92
N VAL A 98 -2.00 12.98 2.80
CA VAL A 98 -1.52 13.79 1.67
C VAL A 98 -1.19 15.22 2.09
N GLN A 99 -2.04 15.81 2.94
CA GLN A 99 -1.85 17.19 3.42
C GLN A 99 -0.72 17.34 4.46
N THR A 100 -0.40 16.27 5.18
CA THR A 100 0.52 16.35 6.33
C THR A 100 1.89 15.73 6.04
N CYS A 101 1.95 14.56 5.38
CA CYS A 101 3.19 13.80 5.28
C CYS A 101 4.02 14.23 4.07
N VAL A 102 5.26 14.65 4.33
CA VAL A 102 6.19 15.16 3.32
C VAL A 102 7.32 14.19 2.98
N GLY A 103 7.52 13.12 3.78
CA GLY A 103 8.62 12.19 3.51
C GLY A 103 8.76 11.05 4.50
N VAL A 104 9.69 10.15 4.16
CA VAL A 104 10.14 9.03 5.00
C VAL A 104 11.60 9.28 5.38
N THR A 105 11.98 9.08 6.64
CA THR A 105 13.34 9.30 7.14
C THR A 105 13.75 8.27 8.19
N GLY A 106 15.03 8.18 8.46
CA GLY A 106 15.60 7.27 9.45
C GLY A 106 16.94 6.68 9.00
N ASN A 107 17.32 5.57 9.61
CA ASN A 107 18.45 4.77 9.11
C ASN A 107 18.00 3.92 7.90
N THR A 108 18.72 2.87 7.55
CA THR A 108 18.36 1.98 6.43
C THR A 108 16.90 1.45 6.50
N ASN A 109 16.30 1.36 7.70
CA ASN A 109 14.90 0.94 7.88
C ASN A 109 13.87 1.88 7.23
N LEU A 110 14.26 3.09 6.80
CA LEU A 110 13.38 3.96 6.02
C LEU A 110 12.84 3.26 4.76
N SER A 111 13.66 2.40 4.13
CA SER A 111 13.23 1.64 2.94
C SER A 111 12.18 0.58 3.24
N LEU A 112 12.22 -0.03 4.44
CA LEU A 112 11.11 -0.90 4.88
C LEU A 112 9.83 -0.11 5.09
N ALA A 113 9.92 1.09 5.67
CA ALA A 113 8.74 1.94 5.85
C ALA A 113 8.16 2.37 4.49
N ALA A 114 9.02 2.78 3.55
CA ALA A 114 8.59 3.15 2.21
C ALA A 114 7.97 1.97 1.44
N GLY A 115 8.57 0.78 1.55
CA GLY A 115 8.06 -0.43 0.91
C GLY A 115 6.71 -0.86 1.47
N LEU A 116 6.63 -1.07 2.78
CA LEU A 116 5.43 -1.62 3.42
C LEU A 116 4.24 -0.66 3.35
N TYR A 117 4.44 0.59 3.76
CA TYR A 117 3.32 1.54 3.87
C TYR A 117 2.98 2.18 2.53
N GLY A 118 3.99 2.45 1.67
CA GLY A 118 3.76 2.92 0.31
C GLY A 118 2.94 1.93 -0.52
N TYR A 119 3.19 0.62 -0.37
CA TYR A 119 2.40 -0.43 -0.98
C TYR A 119 0.94 -0.40 -0.52
N GLU A 120 0.71 -0.38 0.80
CA GLU A 120 -0.63 -0.46 1.38
C GLU A 120 -1.47 0.80 1.07
N PHE A 121 -0.88 1.99 1.16
CA PHE A 121 -1.54 3.23 0.73
C PHE A 121 -1.87 3.22 -0.76
N ALA A 122 -0.96 2.74 -1.61
CA ALA A 122 -1.18 2.70 -3.04
C ALA A 122 -2.35 1.77 -3.42
N ILE A 123 -2.44 0.57 -2.81
CA ILE A 123 -3.55 -0.36 -3.04
C ILE A 123 -4.86 0.22 -2.52
N ALA A 124 -4.85 0.84 -1.35
CA ALA A 124 -6.05 1.46 -0.79
C ALA A 124 -6.59 2.57 -1.72
N GLY A 125 -5.71 3.43 -2.24
CA GLY A 125 -6.08 4.46 -3.20
C GLY A 125 -6.57 3.90 -4.53
N GLU A 126 -6.01 2.79 -5.00
CA GLU A 126 -6.50 2.12 -6.21
C GLU A 126 -7.91 1.56 -6.04
N LEU A 127 -8.21 0.96 -4.89
CA LEU A 127 -9.57 0.52 -4.56
C LEU A 127 -10.60 1.66 -4.57
N LEU A 128 -10.17 2.86 -4.19
CA LEU A 128 -11.03 4.05 -4.09
C LEU A 128 -11.08 4.87 -5.39
N ARG A 129 -10.32 4.51 -6.42
CA ARG A 129 -10.19 5.26 -7.69
C ARG A 129 -11.55 5.63 -8.31
N ASP A 130 -12.48 4.70 -8.29
CA ASP A 130 -13.80 4.84 -8.91
C ASP A 130 -14.88 5.39 -7.96
N TYR A 131 -14.51 5.74 -6.73
CA TYR A 131 -15.44 6.35 -5.81
C TYR A 131 -15.78 7.79 -6.24
N GLY A 132 -17.03 8.00 -6.64
CA GLY A 132 -17.49 9.29 -7.18
C GLY A 132 -17.43 10.47 -6.20
N GLY A 133 -17.28 10.19 -4.89
CA GLY A 133 -17.13 11.21 -3.84
C GLY A 133 -15.69 11.69 -3.63
N TRP A 134 -14.70 11.08 -4.30
CA TRP A 134 -13.31 11.57 -4.23
C TRP A 134 -13.07 12.61 -5.31
N ASP A 135 -12.79 13.86 -4.91
CA ASP A 135 -12.50 14.94 -5.84
C ASP A 135 -11.28 14.59 -6.71
N ARG A 136 -11.35 14.88 -8.01
CA ARG A 136 -10.29 14.56 -8.96
C ARG A 136 -8.97 15.26 -8.66
N ALA A 137 -9.00 16.46 -8.12
CA ALA A 137 -7.81 17.19 -7.73
C ALA A 137 -7.17 16.56 -6.48
N ASP A 138 -7.98 16.08 -5.54
CA ASP A 138 -7.49 15.38 -4.35
C ASP A 138 -6.89 14.02 -4.73
N PHE A 139 -7.53 13.27 -5.64
CA PHE A 139 -6.95 12.03 -6.15
C PHE A 139 -5.62 12.28 -6.87
N ALA A 140 -5.53 13.32 -7.70
CA ALA A 140 -4.27 13.70 -8.34
C ALA A 140 -3.21 14.14 -7.32
N ALA A 141 -3.59 14.82 -6.24
CA ALA A 141 -2.70 15.18 -5.15
C ALA A 141 -2.17 13.91 -4.43
N PHE A 142 -3.03 12.92 -4.19
CA PHE A 142 -2.66 11.62 -3.64
C PHE A 142 -1.67 10.87 -4.54
N GLN A 143 -1.91 10.79 -5.85
CA GLN A 143 -0.97 10.20 -6.80
C GLN A 143 0.40 10.88 -6.75
N ASN A 144 0.44 12.20 -6.75
CA ASN A 144 1.67 12.98 -6.62
C ASN A 144 2.36 12.77 -5.27
N TRP A 145 1.60 12.61 -4.19
CA TRP A 145 2.13 12.33 -2.87
C TRP A 145 2.89 10.99 -2.83
N LEU A 146 2.32 9.92 -3.40
CA LEU A 146 2.99 8.63 -3.50
C LEU A 146 4.31 8.72 -4.27
N LEU A 147 4.30 9.47 -5.39
CA LEU A 147 5.49 9.68 -6.22
C LEU A 147 6.58 10.51 -5.53
N LYS A 148 6.22 11.39 -4.60
CA LYS A 148 7.16 12.24 -3.88
C LYS A 148 7.67 11.62 -2.58
N VAL A 149 6.81 10.91 -1.86
CA VAL A 149 7.12 10.44 -0.49
C VAL A 149 7.71 9.02 -0.51
N PHE A 150 7.14 8.09 -1.27
CA PHE A 150 7.52 6.68 -1.20
C PHE A 150 8.37 6.22 -2.38
N TYR A 151 7.99 6.56 -3.60
CA TYR A 151 8.68 6.07 -4.79
C TYR A 151 10.20 6.34 -4.80
N PRO A 152 10.71 7.54 -4.42
CA PRO A 152 12.15 7.78 -4.45
C PRO A 152 12.94 6.85 -3.51
N ALA A 153 12.40 6.54 -2.33
CA ALA A 153 13.05 5.62 -1.39
C ALA A 153 13.00 4.17 -1.88
N ASN A 154 11.88 3.76 -2.50
CA ASN A 154 11.76 2.43 -3.12
C ASN A 154 12.75 2.26 -4.28
N ASP A 155 12.84 3.25 -5.16
CA ASP A 155 13.71 3.25 -6.33
C ASP A 155 15.19 3.25 -5.95
N ASP A 156 15.56 4.12 -5.02
CA ASP A 156 16.92 4.20 -4.51
C ASP A 156 17.38 2.90 -3.85
N PHE A 157 16.53 2.31 -2.99
CA PHE A 157 16.85 1.04 -2.35
C PHE A 157 17.07 -0.08 -3.36
N LEU A 158 16.18 -0.23 -4.34
CA LEU A 158 16.29 -1.30 -5.34
C LEU A 158 17.49 -1.13 -6.27
N LYS A 159 17.98 0.08 -6.46
CA LYS A 159 19.17 0.38 -7.28
C LYS A 159 20.48 0.24 -6.52
N ARG A 160 20.51 0.68 -5.26
CA ARG A 160 21.77 0.85 -4.52
C ARG A 160 21.91 -0.04 -3.29
N HIS A 161 20.81 -0.56 -2.74
CA HIS A 161 20.81 -1.34 -1.50
C HIS A 161 21.61 -0.67 -0.36
N HIS A 162 21.45 0.67 -0.19
CA HIS A 162 22.24 1.48 0.74
C HIS A 162 23.76 1.33 0.55
N ASP A 163 24.20 1.30 -0.71
CA ASP A 163 25.62 1.15 -1.12
C ASP A 163 26.27 -0.18 -0.64
N THR A 164 25.43 -1.22 -0.47
CA THR A 164 25.88 -2.59 -0.18
C THR A 164 25.60 -3.51 -1.38
N ASN A 165 25.98 -4.78 -1.26
CA ASN A 165 25.61 -5.76 -2.29
C ASN A 165 24.15 -6.21 -2.15
N ALA A 166 23.55 -6.67 -3.25
CA ALA A 166 22.16 -7.07 -3.30
C ALA A 166 21.77 -8.21 -2.34
N LEU A 167 22.73 -9.02 -1.90
CA LEU A 167 22.51 -10.17 -0.99
C LEU A 167 22.59 -9.77 0.50
N HIS A 168 22.97 -8.52 0.80
CA HIS A 168 23.11 -8.04 2.18
C HIS A 168 21.77 -8.00 2.90
N TYR A 169 20.70 -7.62 2.17
CA TYR A 169 19.36 -7.54 2.74
C TYR A 169 18.55 -8.81 2.46
N TRP A 170 17.69 -9.18 3.42
CA TRP A 170 16.76 -10.29 3.23
C TRP A 170 15.75 -10.01 2.14
N ALA A 171 15.26 -11.07 1.47
CA ALA A 171 14.34 -10.98 0.34
C ALA A 171 13.12 -10.07 0.59
N ASN A 172 12.58 -10.04 1.81
CA ASN A 172 11.44 -9.20 2.18
C ASN A 172 11.70 -7.69 2.00
N TRP A 173 12.95 -7.24 2.15
CA TRP A 173 13.32 -5.85 1.87
C TRP A 173 13.13 -5.49 0.39
N CYS A 174 13.61 -6.36 -0.49
CA CYS A 174 13.43 -6.17 -1.92
C CYS A 174 11.97 -6.32 -2.32
N LEU A 175 11.28 -7.36 -1.82
CA LEU A 175 9.90 -7.67 -2.19
C LEU A 175 8.92 -6.57 -1.80
N CYS A 176 9.01 -5.98 -0.61
CA CYS A 176 8.12 -4.89 -0.24
C CYS A 176 8.36 -3.63 -1.08
N ASN A 177 9.62 -3.31 -1.43
CA ASN A 177 9.92 -2.16 -2.29
C ASN A 177 9.51 -2.40 -3.75
N ILE A 178 9.63 -3.63 -4.27
CA ILE A 178 9.12 -4.02 -5.59
C ILE A 178 7.59 -3.90 -5.62
N ALA A 179 6.91 -4.46 -4.60
CA ALA A 179 5.45 -4.40 -4.49
C ALA A 179 4.94 -2.95 -4.42
N ALA A 180 5.59 -2.10 -3.60
CA ALA A 180 5.27 -0.69 -3.53
C ALA A 180 5.44 0.02 -4.87
N LYS A 181 6.56 -0.23 -5.56
CA LYS A 181 6.85 0.36 -6.88
C LYS A 181 5.80 -0.04 -7.91
N MET A 182 5.40 -1.33 -7.94
CA MET A 182 4.36 -1.81 -8.85
C MET A 182 2.99 -1.19 -8.52
N ALA A 183 2.59 -1.17 -7.25
CA ALA A 183 1.32 -0.60 -6.82
C ALA A 183 1.24 0.91 -7.08
N ILE A 184 2.33 1.66 -6.82
CA ILE A 184 2.43 3.08 -7.16
C ILE A 184 2.30 3.27 -8.67
N GLY A 185 2.98 2.45 -9.48
CA GLY A 185 2.87 2.50 -10.94
C GLY A 185 1.45 2.31 -11.44
N ILE A 186 0.68 1.39 -10.82
CA ILE A 186 -0.73 1.14 -11.16
C ILE A 186 -1.58 2.37 -10.80
N VAL A 187 -1.59 2.79 -9.54
CA VAL A 187 -2.49 3.84 -9.06
C VAL A 187 -2.18 5.22 -9.66
N THR A 188 -0.95 5.44 -10.13
CA THR A 188 -0.52 6.68 -10.79
C THR A 188 -0.56 6.62 -12.32
N ASP A 189 -1.01 5.50 -12.91
CA ASP A 189 -1.01 5.24 -14.36
C ASP A 189 0.40 5.34 -15.01
N ARG A 190 1.45 5.12 -14.22
CA ARG A 190 2.86 5.16 -14.64
C ARG A 190 3.33 3.74 -14.99
N ARG A 191 3.08 3.34 -16.25
CA ARG A 191 3.51 2.03 -16.78
C ARG A 191 5.03 1.84 -16.73
N ASP A 192 5.80 2.88 -16.87
CA ASP A 192 7.26 2.87 -16.72
C ASP A 192 7.67 2.40 -15.33
N ILE A 193 7.11 2.98 -14.25
CA ILE A 193 7.36 2.60 -12.86
C ILE A 193 6.93 1.14 -12.59
N TYR A 194 5.76 0.75 -13.09
CA TYR A 194 5.29 -0.63 -12.99
C TYR A 194 6.26 -1.62 -13.64
N ASN A 195 6.69 -1.34 -14.89
CA ASN A 195 7.59 -2.20 -15.63
C ASN A 195 8.98 -2.29 -14.97
N GLU A 196 9.46 -1.23 -14.33
CA GLU A 196 10.69 -1.27 -13.53
C GLU A 196 10.55 -2.24 -12.35
N GLY A 197 9.41 -2.23 -11.66
CA GLY A 197 9.10 -3.21 -10.60
C GLY A 197 9.12 -4.65 -11.12
N ILE A 198 8.48 -4.90 -12.25
CA ILE A 198 8.51 -6.22 -12.93
C ILE A 198 9.94 -6.63 -13.30
N ALA A 199 10.74 -5.72 -13.83
CA ALA A 199 12.13 -6.00 -14.19
C ALA A 199 12.96 -6.39 -12.95
N HIS A 200 12.79 -5.68 -11.82
CA HIS A 200 13.44 -6.04 -10.56
C HIS A 200 13.00 -7.42 -10.05
N LEU A 201 11.70 -7.75 -10.15
CA LEU A 201 11.18 -9.04 -9.72
C LEU A 201 11.72 -10.21 -10.57
N GLN A 202 11.84 -10.02 -11.88
CA GLN A 202 12.24 -11.07 -12.80
C GLN A 202 13.76 -11.23 -12.93
N THR A 203 14.48 -10.13 -13.09
CA THR A 203 15.89 -10.15 -13.52
C THR A 203 16.80 -9.22 -12.74
N GLY A 204 16.27 -8.40 -11.82
CA GLY A 204 17.05 -7.43 -11.07
C GLY A 204 18.08 -8.07 -10.14
N ASP A 205 19.14 -7.31 -9.85
CA ASP A 205 20.15 -7.66 -8.84
C ASP A 205 19.59 -7.52 -7.43
N THR A 206 18.54 -8.29 -7.13
CA THR A 206 17.90 -8.27 -5.82
C THR A 206 17.78 -9.66 -5.24
N ASN A 207 17.84 -9.76 -3.92
CA ASN A 207 17.60 -11.01 -3.19
C ASN A 207 16.13 -11.47 -3.27
N GLY A 208 15.21 -10.58 -3.64
CA GLY A 208 13.79 -10.83 -3.79
C GLY A 208 13.33 -11.24 -5.20
N ARG A 209 14.25 -11.41 -6.16
CA ARG A 209 13.86 -11.85 -7.51
C ARG A 209 13.33 -13.28 -7.51
N LEU A 210 12.40 -13.59 -8.42
CA LEU A 210 11.73 -14.89 -8.50
C LEU A 210 12.70 -16.09 -8.49
N ARG A 211 13.84 -15.99 -9.19
CA ARG A 211 14.84 -17.06 -9.23
C ARG A 211 15.48 -17.38 -7.89
N LEU A 212 15.61 -16.39 -6.98
CA LEU A 212 16.22 -16.60 -5.66
C LEU A 212 15.16 -16.87 -4.59
N SER A 213 14.00 -16.26 -4.69
CA SER A 213 12.87 -16.49 -3.77
C SER A 213 12.36 -17.92 -3.82
N LEU A 214 12.33 -18.55 -5.01
CA LEU A 214 11.81 -19.91 -5.20
C LEU A 214 12.82 -21.01 -4.80
N ILE A 215 14.08 -20.67 -4.56
CA ILE A 215 15.12 -21.65 -4.13
C ILE A 215 15.05 -21.91 -2.61
N HIS A 216 14.37 -21.05 -1.86
CA HIS A 216 14.29 -21.11 -0.40
C HIS A 216 12.90 -21.49 0.14
N ILE A 217 11.99 -21.93 -0.74
CA ILE A 217 10.72 -22.57 -0.41
C ILE A 217 10.85 -24.07 -0.69
#